data_d76a8d6eea2cb589b67e51989f4b5047
#
_entry.id   d76a8d6eea2cb589b67e51989f4b5047
#
_cell.length_a   1.000
_cell.length_b   1.000
_cell.length_c   1.000
_cell.angle_alpha   90.00
_cell.angle_beta   90.00
_cell.angle_gamma   90.00
#
_symmetry.space_group_name_H-M   'P 1'
#
loop_
_entity.id
_entity.type
_entity.pdbx_description
1 polymer ?
#
loop_
_entity_poly.entity_id
_entity_poly.type
_entity_poly.pdbx_seq_one_letter_code
_entity_poly.pdbx_strand_id
1 'polypeptide(L)'
;FLIFKTCINHYDTDLESAWSNLNLFSDGNDFSTATIEKNRNIYYQKQLANQINSQVTQIISLLTSSLNIHLNIGQSSLMNTSQSFISLETISIASLKDRLVKQVENAQFSIPSDFILNTTSNSSISLRSKIDPLASFGNFQNTNLSRSISLSIIDQNGNEVSFQAHQNNLIQLIIPRDPNVLIPTMYLQNVTSINSTINNLLFNYHYINITSSLPISVHFEIHSLNRSLAYLFIYKFDQTPQLNSSINLIDGWTIFCPFNLTNDDIYRYFIDNQQTPTHQSLIFGIRELNSTEINHYCLNNSSINTLPITDKSINFTSNYELRIYTSGCYYLDENNNWKSDGLTVGSLTNHYETECLSTHLTTFAGGFIVLPEPINWSYVFANADFMKNKTVYLTMIVTSIIYIILMIYARFKDKKDFEKLGVTPLVDNNKSDHYYYQILVFTGQRTNAGTESKVYFVLSGDNDQTQVRLFSDPHRKIFQRGGVNSFIIAVPK
;
A
#
# COMPACT_ATOMS: atom_id res chain seq x y z
N PHE A 1 5.81 -22.39 -28.85
CA PHE A 1 6.05 -20.98 -28.54
C PHE A 1 4.76 -20.15 -28.48
N LEU A 2 3.87 -20.34 -29.50
CA LEU A 2 2.59 -19.60 -29.56
C LEU A 2 1.64 -20.00 -28.41
N ILE A 3 1.55 -21.29 -28.10
CA ILE A 3 0.74 -21.83 -27.00
C ILE A 3 1.26 -21.29 -25.64
N PHE A 4 2.58 -21.26 -25.48
CA PHE A 4 3.21 -20.74 -24.26
C PHE A 4 2.95 -19.24 -24.06
N LYS A 5 3.06 -18.44 -25.12
CA LYS A 5 2.75 -17.01 -25.10
C LYS A 5 1.29 -16.75 -24.72
N THR A 6 0.37 -17.55 -25.23
CA THR A 6 -1.07 -17.47 -24.91
C THR A 6 -1.34 -17.84 -23.45
N CYS A 7 -0.67 -18.87 -22.92
CA CYS A 7 -0.80 -19.28 -21.52
C CYS A 7 -0.27 -18.19 -20.55
N ILE A 8 0.87 -17.56 -20.86
CA ILE A 8 1.41 -16.50 -20.02
C ILE A 8 0.50 -15.27 -20.04
N ASN A 9 0.00 -14.85 -21.22
CA ASN A 9 -0.91 -13.71 -21.31
C ASN A 9 -2.22 -13.93 -20.55
N HIS A 10 -2.75 -15.15 -20.58
CA HIS A 10 -3.97 -15.48 -19.83
C HIS A 10 -3.72 -15.52 -18.33
N TYR A 11 -2.57 -16.01 -17.91
CA TYR A 11 -2.11 -16.02 -16.55
C TYR A 11 -1.99 -14.61 -15.96
N ASP A 12 -1.39 -13.67 -16.72
CA ASP A 12 -1.20 -12.29 -16.26
C ASP A 12 -2.54 -11.57 -16.03
N THR A 13 -3.54 -11.76 -16.93
CA THR A 13 -4.86 -11.15 -16.79
C THR A 13 -5.68 -11.73 -15.63
N ASP A 14 -5.61 -13.04 -15.42
CA ASP A 14 -6.32 -13.70 -14.30
C ASP A 14 -5.69 -13.35 -12.96
N LEU A 15 -4.38 -13.16 -12.92
CA LEU A 15 -3.67 -12.75 -11.74
C LEU A 15 -3.99 -11.30 -11.35
N GLU A 16 -4.00 -10.39 -12.31
CA GLU A 16 -4.35 -8.98 -12.11
C GLU A 16 -5.76 -8.83 -11.54
N SER A 17 -6.73 -9.61 -12.06
CA SER A 17 -8.09 -9.63 -11.54
C SER A 17 -8.19 -10.22 -10.12
N ALA A 18 -7.41 -11.25 -9.79
CA ALA A 18 -7.36 -11.84 -8.46
C ALA A 18 -6.75 -10.89 -7.42
N TRP A 19 -5.70 -10.15 -7.79
CA TRP A 19 -5.03 -9.20 -6.90
C TRP A 19 -5.79 -7.89 -6.70
N SER A 20 -6.45 -7.36 -7.73
CA SER A 20 -7.31 -6.19 -7.60
C SER A 20 -8.46 -6.41 -6.60
N ASN A 21 -8.95 -7.65 -6.51
CA ASN A 21 -9.97 -8.04 -5.53
C ASN A 21 -9.42 -8.21 -4.09
N LEU A 22 -8.11 -8.43 -3.90
CA LEU A 22 -7.49 -8.59 -2.58
C LEU A 22 -7.26 -7.26 -1.84
N ASN A 23 -7.04 -6.18 -2.58
CA ASN A 23 -6.79 -4.86 -1.99
C ASN A 23 -8.05 -4.17 -1.42
N LEU A 24 -9.23 -4.75 -1.60
CA LEU A 24 -10.52 -4.18 -1.16
C LEU A 24 -10.90 -4.51 0.30
N PHE A 25 -10.08 -5.25 1.08
CA PHE A 25 -10.52 -5.85 2.36
C PHE A 25 -9.54 -5.70 3.52
N SER A 26 -9.11 -4.49 3.82
CA SER A 26 -8.32 -4.21 5.03
C SER A 26 -9.13 -3.85 6.29
N ASP A 27 -10.46 -3.77 6.22
CA ASP A 27 -11.31 -3.46 7.37
C ASP A 27 -11.86 -4.75 7.99
N GLY A 28 -11.07 -5.29 8.93
CA GLY A 28 -11.42 -6.49 9.65
C GLY A 28 -12.07 -6.16 10.98
N ASN A 29 -13.31 -6.54 11.16
CA ASN A 29 -13.91 -6.98 12.43
C ASN A 29 -15.34 -7.49 12.21
N ASP A 30 -15.71 -7.75 10.97
CA ASP A 30 -17.02 -8.36 10.68
C ASP A 30 -16.87 -9.90 10.61
N PHE A 31 -17.34 -10.59 11.66
CA PHE A 31 -17.42 -12.05 11.77
C PHE A 31 -18.68 -12.67 11.16
N SER A 32 -19.32 -11.98 10.21
CA SER A 32 -20.46 -12.57 9.51
C SER A 32 -20.02 -13.79 8.70
N THR A 33 -20.93 -14.76 8.55
CA THR A 33 -20.68 -15.97 7.74
C THR A 33 -20.29 -15.64 6.30
N ALA A 34 -20.83 -14.57 5.74
CA ALA A 34 -20.50 -14.09 4.41
C ALA A 34 -19.05 -13.58 4.32
N THR A 35 -18.57 -12.88 5.34
CA THR A 35 -17.18 -12.40 5.42
C THR A 35 -16.20 -13.54 5.60
N ILE A 36 -16.54 -14.55 6.41
CA ILE A 36 -15.72 -15.75 6.60
C ILE A 36 -15.60 -16.53 5.29
N GLU A 37 -16.70 -16.75 4.57
CA GLU A 37 -16.73 -17.46 3.29
C GLU A 37 -15.94 -16.71 2.21
N LYS A 38 -16.04 -15.38 2.18
CA LYS A 38 -15.29 -14.52 1.30
C LYS A 38 -13.78 -14.58 1.58
N ASN A 39 -13.37 -14.46 2.84
CA ASN A 39 -11.97 -14.58 3.25
C ASN A 39 -11.40 -15.96 2.92
N ARG A 40 -12.20 -17.01 3.06
CA ARG A 40 -11.84 -18.38 2.68
C ARG A 40 -11.63 -18.52 1.17
N ASN A 41 -12.50 -17.93 0.34
CA ASN A 41 -12.34 -17.92 -1.10
C ASN A 41 -11.10 -17.15 -1.54
N ILE A 42 -10.82 -16.00 -0.92
CA ILE A 42 -9.60 -15.22 -1.14
C ILE A 42 -8.35 -16.04 -0.79
N TYR A 43 -8.37 -16.74 0.32
CA TYR A 43 -7.26 -17.61 0.72
C TYR A 43 -6.99 -18.71 -0.30
N TYR A 44 -8.04 -19.37 -0.82
CA TYR A 44 -7.90 -20.39 -1.86
C TYR A 44 -7.41 -19.81 -3.18
N GLN A 45 -7.90 -18.64 -3.59
CA GLN A 45 -7.40 -17.95 -4.79
C GLN A 45 -5.91 -17.60 -4.65
N LYS A 46 -5.49 -17.15 -3.49
CA LYS A 46 -4.09 -16.87 -3.19
C LYS A 46 -3.21 -18.12 -3.23
N GLN A 47 -3.66 -19.22 -2.66
CA GLN A 47 -2.95 -20.49 -2.77
C GLN A 47 -2.84 -20.96 -4.22
N LEU A 48 -3.92 -20.85 -4.99
CA LEU A 48 -3.93 -21.21 -6.39
C LEU A 48 -2.97 -20.33 -7.20
N ALA A 49 -2.98 -19.03 -7.00
CA ALA A 49 -2.07 -18.09 -7.64
C ALA A 49 -0.60 -18.43 -7.34
N ASN A 50 -0.27 -18.76 -6.10
CA ASN A 50 1.07 -19.18 -5.72
C ASN A 50 1.48 -20.51 -6.39
N GLN A 51 0.58 -21.47 -6.49
CA GLN A 51 0.83 -22.75 -7.20
C GLN A 51 1.07 -22.52 -8.70
N ILE A 52 0.23 -21.70 -9.35
CA ILE A 52 0.37 -21.38 -10.77
C ILE A 52 1.71 -20.66 -11.01
N ASN A 53 2.06 -19.69 -10.17
CA ASN A 53 3.34 -19.00 -10.26
C ASN A 53 4.54 -19.96 -10.14
N SER A 54 4.51 -20.85 -9.18
CA SER A 54 5.55 -21.87 -9.01
C SER A 54 5.69 -22.73 -10.26
N GLN A 55 4.57 -23.19 -10.84
CA GLN A 55 4.57 -24.00 -12.05
C GLN A 55 5.10 -23.21 -13.27
N VAL A 56 4.67 -21.97 -13.45
CA VAL A 56 5.15 -21.09 -14.53
C VAL A 56 6.65 -20.83 -14.38
N THR A 57 7.12 -20.58 -13.18
CA THR A 57 8.55 -20.37 -12.91
C THR A 57 9.36 -21.63 -13.24
N GLN A 58 8.87 -22.83 -12.89
CA GLN A 58 9.49 -24.09 -13.27
C GLN A 58 9.53 -24.30 -14.79
N ILE A 59 8.43 -24.02 -15.48
CA ILE A 59 8.37 -24.13 -16.96
C ILE A 59 9.37 -23.16 -17.60
N ILE A 60 9.44 -21.91 -17.14
CA ILE A 60 10.41 -20.93 -17.64
C ILE A 60 11.84 -21.39 -17.37
N SER A 61 12.10 -21.94 -16.19
CA SER A 61 13.42 -22.48 -15.85
C SER A 61 13.82 -23.62 -16.79
N LEU A 62 12.95 -24.59 -17.00
CA LEU A 62 13.19 -25.72 -17.91
C LEU A 62 13.40 -25.27 -19.37
N LEU A 63 12.57 -24.36 -19.87
CA LEU A 63 12.70 -23.82 -21.21
C LEU A 63 14.02 -23.06 -21.39
N THR A 64 14.38 -22.20 -20.45
CA THR A 64 15.62 -21.43 -20.52
C THR A 64 16.84 -22.33 -20.38
N SER A 65 16.77 -23.37 -19.54
CA SER A 65 17.86 -24.37 -19.44
C SER A 65 18.02 -25.17 -20.74
N SER A 66 16.93 -25.56 -21.38
CA SER A 66 16.96 -26.24 -22.68
C SER A 66 17.53 -25.34 -23.80
N LEU A 67 17.12 -24.07 -23.83
CA LEU A 67 17.68 -23.10 -24.79
C LEU A 67 19.15 -22.80 -24.54
N ASN A 68 19.59 -22.79 -23.28
CA ASN A 68 20.97 -22.53 -22.90
C ASN A 68 21.98 -23.49 -23.58
N ILE A 69 21.62 -24.77 -23.69
CA ILE A 69 22.45 -25.81 -24.33
C ILE A 69 22.74 -25.48 -25.78
N HIS A 70 21.86 -24.73 -26.45
CA HIS A 70 21.95 -24.38 -27.86
C HIS A 70 22.56 -22.98 -28.13
N LEU A 71 22.84 -22.20 -27.10
CA LEU A 71 23.42 -20.85 -27.26
C LEU A 71 24.94 -20.90 -27.18
N ASN A 72 25.58 -20.33 -28.17
CA ASN A 72 27.02 -20.08 -28.13
C ASN A 72 27.35 -18.79 -27.39
N ILE A 73 28.61 -18.65 -26.98
CA ILE A 73 29.12 -17.43 -26.33
C ILE A 73 28.86 -16.22 -27.24
N GLY A 74 28.25 -15.16 -26.67
CA GLY A 74 27.86 -13.95 -27.37
C GLY A 74 26.47 -14.00 -28.04
N GLN A 75 25.77 -15.14 -27.97
CA GLN A 75 24.40 -15.25 -28.47
C GLN A 75 23.38 -14.95 -27.37
N SER A 76 22.29 -14.34 -27.78
CA SER A 76 21.14 -14.05 -26.91
C SER A 76 19.84 -14.55 -27.51
N SER A 77 18.93 -15.00 -26.67
CA SER A 77 17.56 -15.33 -27.01
C SER A 77 16.61 -14.45 -26.21
N LEU A 78 15.60 -13.90 -26.90
CA LEU A 78 14.64 -12.99 -26.32
C LEU A 78 13.24 -13.58 -26.42
N MET A 79 12.54 -13.64 -25.31
CA MET A 79 11.14 -14.00 -25.22
C MET A 79 10.36 -12.81 -24.68
N ASN A 80 9.51 -12.22 -25.52
CA ASN A 80 8.71 -11.06 -25.16
C ASN A 80 7.23 -11.42 -25.28
N THR A 81 6.47 -11.19 -24.22
CA THR A 81 5.00 -11.23 -24.19
C THR A 81 4.48 -9.79 -24.12
N SER A 82 3.17 -9.60 -24.02
CA SER A 82 2.60 -8.26 -23.83
C SER A 82 3.02 -7.60 -22.52
N GLN A 83 3.41 -8.38 -21.52
CA GLN A 83 3.65 -7.91 -20.17
C GLN A 83 4.97 -8.40 -19.57
N SER A 84 5.42 -9.62 -19.87
CA SER A 84 6.66 -10.19 -19.34
C SER A 84 7.75 -10.25 -20.39
N PHE A 85 8.96 -9.96 -19.95
CA PHE A 85 10.16 -9.95 -20.78
C PHE A 85 11.21 -10.90 -20.20
N ILE A 86 11.72 -11.84 -21.00
CA ILE A 86 12.75 -12.78 -20.59
C ILE A 86 13.88 -12.72 -21.61
N SER A 87 15.09 -12.46 -21.16
CA SER A 87 16.30 -12.50 -21.98
C SER A 87 17.27 -13.53 -21.43
N LEU A 88 17.76 -14.38 -22.30
CA LEU A 88 18.84 -15.34 -22.00
C LEU A 88 20.02 -15.00 -22.89
N GLU A 89 21.20 -14.84 -22.30
CA GLU A 89 22.44 -14.49 -23.00
C GLU A 89 23.60 -15.30 -22.45
N THR A 90 24.38 -15.94 -23.32
CA THR A 90 25.56 -16.71 -22.96
C THR A 90 26.81 -15.85 -23.08
N ILE A 91 27.55 -15.71 -21.98
CA ILE A 91 28.76 -14.91 -21.91
C ILE A 91 29.96 -15.75 -21.44
N SER A 92 31.18 -15.28 -21.75
CA SER A 92 32.39 -15.85 -21.18
C SER A 92 32.53 -15.47 -19.71
N ILE A 93 33.01 -16.38 -18.86
CA ILE A 93 33.37 -16.05 -17.46
C ILE A 93 34.42 -14.96 -17.40
N ALA A 94 35.31 -14.89 -18.40
CA ALA A 94 36.29 -13.83 -18.47
C ALA A 94 35.67 -12.42 -18.59
N SER A 95 34.52 -12.31 -19.26
CA SER A 95 33.77 -11.05 -19.40
C SER A 95 33.14 -10.56 -18.10
N LEU A 96 32.98 -11.44 -17.11
CA LEU A 96 32.51 -11.05 -15.78
C LEU A 96 33.58 -10.38 -14.90
N LYS A 97 34.84 -10.52 -15.24
CA LYS A 97 35.96 -9.89 -14.48
C LYS A 97 35.95 -8.37 -14.62
N ASP A 98 35.31 -7.85 -15.66
CA ASP A 98 35.03 -6.44 -15.82
C ASP A 98 33.63 -6.12 -15.28
N ARG A 99 33.35 -4.85 -14.92
CA ARG A 99 32.02 -4.44 -14.52
C ARG A 99 31.03 -4.74 -15.64
N LEU A 100 30.09 -5.66 -15.39
CA LEU A 100 29.08 -6.05 -16.36
C LEU A 100 27.81 -5.22 -16.17
N VAL A 101 27.39 -4.53 -17.22
CA VAL A 101 26.13 -3.83 -17.25
C VAL A 101 25.17 -4.55 -18.20
N LYS A 102 24.10 -5.12 -17.67
CA LYS A 102 23.04 -5.75 -18.46
C LYS A 102 21.82 -4.88 -18.44
N GLN A 103 21.44 -4.38 -19.60
CA GLN A 103 20.18 -3.65 -19.79
C GLN A 103 19.14 -4.57 -20.40
N VAL A 104 17.92 -4.52 -19.86
CA VAL A 104 16.78 -5.29 -20.31
C VAL A 104 15.58 -4.34 -20.29
N GLU A 105 15.12 -3.91 -21.47
CA GLU A 105 14.17 -2.80 -21.62
C GLU A 105 14.63 -1.56 -20.83
N ASN A 106 13.83 -1.13 -19.85
CA ASN A 106 14.11 -0.02 -18.97
C ASN A 106 14.76 -0.44 -17.63
N ALA A 107 14.97 -1.74 -17.41
CA ALA A 107 15.66 -2.24 -16.23
C ALA A 107 17.16 -2.40 -16.50
N GLN A 108 17.98 -2.13 -15.49
CA GLN A 108 19.43 -2.29 -15.61
C GLN A 108 19.97 -3.04 -14.40
N PHE A 109 20.86 -3.98 -14.68
CA PHE A 109 21.67 -4.69 -13.70
C PHE A 109 23.12 -4.33 -13.91
N SER A 110 23.79 -3.82 -12.89
CA SER A 110 25.22 -3.53 -12.92
C SER A 110 25.91 -4.43 -11.89
N ILE A 111 26.62 -5.43 -12.38
CA ILE A 111 27.33 -6.41 -11.56
C ILE A 111 28.77 -5.90 -11.36
N PRO A 112 29.28 -5.84 -10.13
CA PRO A 112 30.66 -5.44 -9.87
C PRO A 112 31.65 -6.49 -10.39
N SER A 113 32.92 -6.11 -10.55
CA SER A 113 33.99 -7.01 -10.96
C SER A 113 34.47 -7.95 -9.85
N ASP A 114 34.25 -7.58 -8.59
CA ASP A 114 34.64 -8.33 -7.39
C ASP A 114 33.43 -9.03 -6.79
N PHE A 115 33.34 -10.34 -7.01
CA PHE A 115 32.23 -11.18 -6.57
C PHE A 115 32.66 -12.62 -6.32
N ILE A 116 31.81 -13.37 -5.61
CA ILE A 116 31.96 -14.80 -5.39
C ILE A 116 30.95 -15.53 -6.28
N LEU A 117 31.43 -16.41 -7.13
CA LEU A 117 30.62 -17.26 -8.00
C LEU A 117 30.95 -18.73 -7.72
N ASN A 118 29.98 -19.49 -7.23
CA ASN A 118 30.11 -20.92 -6.98
C ASN A 118 29.74 -21.72 -8.25
N THR A 119 30.68 -21.79 -9.20
CA THR A 119 30.47 -22.56 -10.43
C THR A 119 31.59 -23.58 -10.64
N THR A 120 31.23 -24.73 -11.20
CA THR A 120 32.17 -25.73 -11.70
C THR A 120 32.55 -25.51 -13.16
N SER A 121 31.87 -24.58 -13.84
CA SER A 121 32.12 -24.23 -15.25
C SER A 121 33.32 -23.32 -15.39
N ASN A 122 34.25 -23.68 -16.27
CA ASN A 122 35.48 -22.92 -16.47
C ASN A 122 35.45 -21.97 -17.69
N SER A 123 34.41 -22.01 -18.53
CA SER A 123 34.46 -21.31 -19.83
C SER A 123 33.31 -20.33 -20.06
N SER A 124 32.06 -20.70 -19.84
CA SER A 124 30.91 -19.84 -20.09
C SER A 124 29.78 -20.05 -19.09
N ILE A 125 28.98 -19.01 -18.94
CA ILE A 125 27.75 -18.99 -18.15
C ILE A 125 26.67 -18.26 -18.94
N SER A 126 25.41 -18.47 -18.58
CA SER A 126 24.30 -17.72 -19.15
C SER A 126 23.61 -16.84 -18.12
N LEU A 127 23.28 -15.65 -18.54
CA LEU A 127 22.53 -14.68 -17.78
C LEU A 127 21.07 -14.75 -18.20
N ARG A 128 20.20 -15.14 -17.28
CA ARG A 128 18.74 -15.09 -17.47
C ARG A 128 18.20 -13.88 -16.74
N SER A 129 17.73 -12.89 -17.46
CA SER A 129 17.06 -11.72 -16.92
C SER A 129 15.56 -11.78 -17.23
N LYS A 130 14.74 -11.42 -16.26
CA LYS A 130 13.28 -11.43 -16.36
C LYS A 130 12.71 -10.13 -15.81
N ILE A 131 11.71 -9.59 -16.50
CA ILE A 131 10.89 -8.48 -16.02
C ILE A 131 9.45 -8.97 -16.04
N ASP A 132 8.78 -8.91 -14.91
CA ASP A 132 7.36 -9.18 -14.78
C ASP A 132 6.59 -7.86 -14.55
N PRO A 133 5.34 -7.75 -15.04
CA PRO A 133 4.59 -6.49 -15.06
C PRO A 133 4.27 -5.95 -13.67
N LEU A 134 4.09 -6.85 -12.72
CA LEU A 134 3.76 -6.53 -11.34
C LEU A 134 4.61 -7.36 -10.40
N ALA A 135 4.94 -6.83 -9.24
CA ALA A 135 5.47 -7.61 -8.13
C ALA A 135 4.33 -8.42 -7.50
N SER A 136 3.71 -9.27 -8.31
CA SER A 136 2.40 -9.86 -8.07
C SER A 136 2.40 -10.94 -7.01
N PHE A 137 3.58 -11.42 -6.60
CA PHE A 137 3.71 -12.59 -5.74
C PHE A 137 4.30 -12.21 -4.40
N GLY A 138 3.65 -12.62 -3.35
CA GLY A 138 4.11 -12.43 -1.99
C GLY A 138 3.04 -11.84 -1.07
N ASN A 139 3.20 -12.12 0.21
CA ASN A 139 2.33 -11.59 1.26
C ASN A 139 2.71 -10.14 1.56
N PHE A 140 2.23 -9.20 0.74
CA PHE A 140 2.41 -7.79 1.03
C PHE A 140 1.07 -7.11 1.28
N GLN A 141 0.91 -6.60 2.48
CA GLN A 141 -0.16 -5.67 2.82
C GLN A 141 0.40 -4.26 2.64
N ASN A 142 -0.22 -3.47 1.77
CA ASN A 142 -0.07 -2.02 1.68
C ASN A 142 1.18 -1.42 1.00
N THR A 143 1.77 -2.04 -0.01
CA THR A 143 2.79 -1.34 -0.81
C THR A 143 2.42 -1.34 -2.30
N ASN A 144 2.48 -0.16 -2.92
CA ASN A 144 2.47 -0.04 -4.36
C ASN A 144 3.83 -0.50 -4.89
N LEU A 145 3.98 -1.81 -5.10
CA LEU A 145 5.17 -2.37 -5.70
C LEU A 145 5.17 -2.07 -7.20
N SER A 146 6.36 -1.77 -7.71
CA SER A 146 6.63 -1.60 -9.13
C SER A 146 6.66 -2.97 -9.83
N ARG A 147 7.07 -2.96 -11.10
CA ARG A 147 7.47 -4.18 -11.80
C ARG A 147 8.54 -4.93 -11.02
N SER A 148 8.51 -6.26 -11.09
CA SER A 148 9.58 -7.07 -10.54
C SER A 148 10.62 -7.39 -11.61
N ILE A 149 11.88 -7.40 -11.20
CA ILE A 149 13.00 -7.77 -12.06
C ILE A 149 13.80 -8.89 -11.40
N SER A 150 14.31 -9.82 -12.19
CA SER A 150 15.21 -10.86 -11.69
C SER A 150 16.36 -11.09 -12.64
N LEU A 151 17.51 -11.42 -12.07
CA LEU A 151 18.68 -11.87 -12.79
C LEU A 151 19.18 -13.15 -12.15
N SER A 152 19.28 -14.22 -12.95
CA SER A 152 19.84 -15.50 -12.54
C SER A 152 21.07 -15.82 -13.41
N ILE A 153 22.07 -16.40 -12.80
CA ILE A 153 23.23 -16.94 -13.50
C ILE A 153 23.04 -18.45 -13.64
N ILE A 154 23.19 -18.98 -14.83
CA ILE A 154 22.98 -20.38 -15.15
C ILE A 154 24.29 -20.98 -15.68
N ASP A 155 24.67 -22.15 -15.19
CA ASP A 155 25.82 -22.89 -15.68
C ASP A 155 25.51 -23.58 -17.03
N GLN A 156 26.52 -24.23 -17.63
CA GLN A 156 26.36 -24.97 -18.89
C GLN A 156 25.40 -26.17 -18.77
N ASN A 157 25.16 -26.68 -17.57
CA ASN A 157 24.24 -27.78 -17.31
C ASN A 157 22.79 -27.31 -17.07
N GLY A 158 22.55 -26.01 -17.09
CA GLY A 158 21.24 -25.42 -16.85
C GLY A 158 20.91 -25.20 -15.36
N ASN A 159 21.86 -25.38 -14.45
CA ASN A 159 21.65 -25.14 -13.02
C ASN A 159 21.88 -23.67 -12.68
N GLU A 160 21.07 -23.15 -11.76
CA GLU A 160 21.31 -21.81 -11.21
C GLU A 160 22.53 -21.81 -10.29
N VAL A 161 23.39 -20.81 -10.49
CA VAL A 161 24.64 -20.64 -9.76
C VAL A 161 24.44 -19.52 -8.74
N SER A 162 24.82 -19.78 -7.49
CA SER A 162 24.75 -18.76 -6.45
C SER A 162 25.81 -17.68 -6.70
N PHE A 163 25.37 -16.43 -6.56
CA PHE A 163 26.18 -15.24 -6.74
C PHE A 163 26.10 -14.37 -5.50
N GLN A 164 27.25 -13.89 -5.04
CA GLN A 164 27.32 -12.98 -3.91
C GLN A 164 28.37 -11.88 -4.18
N ALA A 165 27.96 -10.62 -4.07
CA ALA A 165 28.83 -9.47 -4.11
C ALA A 165 29.38 -9.13 -2.72
N HIS A 166 30.53 -8.49 -2.67
CA HIS A 166 31.10 -7.99 -1.42
C HIS A 166 30.33 -6.75 -0.93
N GLN A 167 30.28 -6.55 0.39
CA GLN A 167 29.57 -5.42 1.01
C GLN A 167 30.06 -4.04 0.54
N ASN A 168 31.33 -3.94 0.12
CA ASN A 168 31.91 -2.68 -0.37
C ASN A 168 31.69 -2.45 -1.87
N ASN A 169 31.12 -3.42 -2.59
CA ASN A 169 30.95 -3.37 -4.04
C ASN A 169 29.63 -4.04 -4.43
N LEU A 170 28.53 -3.34 -4.20
CA LEU A 170 27.17 -3.87 -4.32
C LEU A 170 26.73 -3.98 -5.79
N ILE A 171 25.80 -4.89 -6.04
CA ILE A 171 25.07 -4.98 -7.31
C ILE A 171 24.11 -3.79 -7.35
N GLN A 172 24.18 -3.00 -8.42
CA GLN A 172 23.26 -1.89 -8.66
C GLN A 172 22.14 -2.36 -9.59
N LEU A 173 20.92 -2.14 -9.17
CA LEU A 173 19.69 -2.53 -9.86
C LEU A 173 18.86 -1.27 -10.12
N ILE A 174 18.52 -1.01 -11.38
CA ILE A 174 17.58 0.04 -11.74
C ILE A 174 16.25 -0.64 -12.09
N ILE A 175 15.25 -0.42 -11.24
CA ILE A 175 13.93 -1.04 -11.36
C ILE A 175 12.96 0.00 -11.93
N PRO A 176 12.45 -0.19 -13.15
CA PRO A 176 11.51 0.74 -13.75
C PRO A 176 10.16 0.67 -13.04
N ARG A 177 9.50 1.81 -12.94
CA ARG A 177 8.13 1.91 -12.42
C ARG A 177 7.12 1.69 -13.52
N ASP A 178 5.89 1.42 -13.11
CA ASP A 178 4.77 1.39 -14.04
C ASP A 178 4.59 2.77 -14.69
N PRO A 179 4.64 2.87 -16.02
CA PRO A 179 4.47 4.14 -16.73
C PRO A 179 3.06 4.75 -16.55
N ASN A 180 2.08 3.97 -16.10
CA ASN A 180 0.71 4.43 -15.85
C ASN A 180 0.53 5.07 -14.47
N VAL A 181 1.52 5.01 -13.59
CA VAL A 181 1.44 5.67 -12.28
C VAL A 181 1.49 7.18 -12.46
N LEU A 182 0.41 7.84 -12.12
CA LEU A 182 0.34 9.31 -12.13
C LEU A 182 1.21 9.86 -11.00
N ILE A 183 2.16 10.71 -11.36
CA ILE A 183 2.98 11.43 -10.39
C ILE A 183 2.20 12.69 -9.99
N PRO A 184 1.81 12.86 -8.71
CA PRO A 184 1.15 14.06 -8.25
C PRO A 184 1.99 15.31 -8.50
N THR A 185 1.33 16.41 -8.82
CA THR A 185 1.98 17.72 -8.94
C THR A 185 2.57 18.15 -7.58
N MET A 186 3.58 19.00 -7.64
CA MET A 186 4.10 19.65 -6.43
C MET A 186 3.03 20.58 -5.86
N TYR A 187 2.99 20.72 -4.54
CA TYR A 187 2.04 21.60 -3.85
C TYR A 187 2.72 22.86 -3.32
N LEU A 188 2.04 23.99 -3.51
CA LEU A 188 2.55 25.31 -3.16
C LEU A 188 2.51 25.55 -1.65
N GLN A 189 3.64 25.94 -1.08
CA GLN A 189 3.77 26.42 0.30
C GLN A 189 3.67 27.93 0.35
N ASN A 190 2.55 28.45 0.87
CA ASN A 190 2.30 29.87 1.00
C ASN A 190 2.95 30.44 2.28
N VAL A 191 4.27 30.54 2.28
CA VAL A 191 5.05 30.97 3.46
C VAL A 191 5.16 32.49 3.59
N THR A 192 4.99 33.24 2.50
CA THR A 192 5.07 34.71 2.52
C THR A 192 3.85 35.37 3.15
N SER A 193 2.70 34.64 3.23
CA SER A 193 1.45 35.17 3.81
C SER A 193 1.29 34.90 5.29
N ILE A 194 2.21 34.18 5.91
CA ILE A 194 2.19 33.92 7.35
C ILE A 194 2.61 35.20 8.06
N ASN A 195 1.63 36.04 8.40
CA ASN A 195 1.87 37.23 9.18
C ASN A 195 2.58 36.87 10.48
N SER A 196 3.67 37.55 10.75
CA SER A 196 4.65 37.38 11.84
C SER A 196 4.09 37.57 13.27
N THR A 197 2.79 37.57 13.48
CA THR A 197 2.14 37.75 14.76
C THR A 197 1.96 36.49 15.58
N ILE A 198 2.16 35.32 15.00
CA ILE A 198 2.05 34.04 15.70
C ILE A 198 3.34 33.24 15.47
N ASN A 199 4.25 33.38 16.43
CA ASN A 199 5.47 32.61 16.62
C ASN A 199 6.68 33.07 15.79
N ASN A 200 7.75 33.40 16.48
CA ASN A 200 9.13 33.53 16.01
C ASN A 200 9.68 32.17 15.56
N LEU A 201 8.99 31.49 14.65
CA LEU A 201 9.45 30.22 14.10
C LEU A 201 10.60 30.50 13.14
N LEU A 202 11.74 29.89 13.41
CA LEU A 202 12.93 29.96 12.56
C LEU A 202 12.78 29.15 11.28
N PHE A 203 11.85 28.17 11.25
CA PHE A 203 11.67 27.21 10.17
C PHE A 203 10.18 27.01 9.83
N ASN A 204 9.88 26.73 8.57
CA ASN A 204 8.62 26.15 8.17
C ASN A 204 8.69 24.64 8.35
N TYR A 205 7.93 24.11 9.30
CA TYR A 205 7.97 22.69 9.67
C TYR A 205 6.91 21.87 8.95
N HIS A 206 7.31 20.66 8.58
CA HIS A 206 6.46 19.66 7.95
C HIS A 206 6.58 18.34 8.67
N TYR A 207 5.48 17.60 8.72
CA TYR A 207 5.38 16.31 9.39
C TYR A 207 5.11 15.20 8.38
N ILE A 208 5.83 14.09 8.50
CA ILE A 208 5.66 12.88 7.68
C ILE A 208 5.44 11.70 8.63
N ASN A 209 4.41 10.92 8.38
CA ASN A 209 4.17 9.68 9.08
C ASN A 209 4.87 8.52 8.33
N ILE A 210 5.76 7.79 9.01
CA ILE A 210 6.49 6.64 8.49
C ILE A 210 5.84 5.38 9.07
N THR A 211 4.67 4.99 8.57
CA THR A 211 3.92 3.82 9.07
C THR A 211 4.23 2.53 8.32
N SER A 212 5.26 2.49 7.52
CA SER A 212 5.61 1.28 6.78
C SER A 212 6.14 0.18 7.70
N SER A 213 5.67 -1.05 7.52
CA SER A 213 6.19 -2.22 8.21
C SER A 213 7.60 -2.62 7.74
N LEU A 214 8.07 -2.04 6.64
CA LEU A 214 9.39 -2.27 6.06
C LEU A 214 10.16 -0.95 5.92
N PRO A 215 11.50 -1.01 5.97
CA PRO A 215 12.35 0.15 5.75
C PRO A 215 12.07 0.83 4.41
N ILE A 216 11.85 2.13 4.45
CA ILE A 216 11.61 2.98 3.29
C ILE A 216 12.59 4.14 3.29
N SER A 217 12.97 4.62 2.12
CA SER A 217 13.65 5.90 1.95
C SER A 217 12.64 7.02 1.77
N VAL A 218 13.01 8.24 2.16
CA VAL A 218 12.18 9.44 2.00
C VAL A 218 12.90 10.42 1.08
N HIS A 219 12.22 10.86 0.04
CA HIS A 219 12.73 11.78 -0.96
C HIS A 219 11.99 13.11 -0.88
N PHE A 220 12.75 14.18 -0.93
CA PHE A 220 12.28 15.55 -0.88
C PHE A 220 12.61 16.26 -2.18
N GLU A 221 11.64 16.93 -2.76
CA GLU A 221 11.79 17.78 -3.91
C GLU A 221 11.22 19.15 -3.59
N ILE A 222 12.06 20.16 -3.67
CA ILE A 222 11.73 21.55 -3.37
C ILE A 222 11.98 22.36 -4.63
N HIS A 223 10.90 22.87 -5.22
CA HIS A 223 10.97 23.79 -6.35
C HIS A 223 10.93 25.24 -5.85
N SER A 224 12.03 25.95 -6.05
CA SER A 224 12.10 27.37 -5.70
C SER A 224 11.48 28.23 -6.81
N LEU A 225 10.49 29.04 -6.48
CA LEU A 225 9.91 30.00 -7.44
C LEU A 225 10.89 31.13 -7.80
N ASN A 226 11.98 31.29 -7.05
CA ASN A 226 13.07 32.21 -7.34
C ASN A 226 14.41 31.46 -7.29
N ARG A 227 15.05 31.34 -8.45
CA ARG A 227 16.31 30.61 -8.63
C ARG A 227 17.50 31.15 -7.83
N SER A 228 17.43 32.36 -7.33
CA SER A 228 18.53 32.96 -6.55
C SER A 228 18.49 32.60 -5.05
N LEU A 229 17.42 31.96 -4.62
CA LEU A 229 17.22 31.62 -3.20
C LEU A 229 17.95 30.33 -2.83
N ALA A 230 18.45 30.31 -1.63
CA ALA A 230 19.05 29.14 -1.00
C ALA A 230 18.27 28.79 0.27
N TYR A 231 18.25 27.51 0.61
CA TYR A 231 17.51 27.03 1.77
C TYR A 231 18.39 26.16 2.68
N LEU A 232 18.19 26.29 3.98
CA LEU A 232 18.65 25.33 4.97
C LEU A 232 17.50 24.35 5.23
N PHE A 233 17.80 23.07 5.05
CA PHE A 233 16.92 21.94 5.36
C PHE A 233 17.49 21.22 6.58
N ILE A 234 16.65 20.96 7.58
CA ILE A 234 16.97 20.19 8.78
C ILE A 234 15.89 19.14 9.02
N TYR A 235 16.25 18.03 9.63
CA TYR A 235 15.25 17.03 10.01
C TYR A 235 15.58 16.32 11.32
N LYS A 236 14.56 15.73 11.93
CA LYS A 236 14.65 14.88 13.10
C LYS A 236 13.56 13.83 13.07
N PHE A 237 13.91 12.63 13.52
CA PHE A 237 12.95 11.54 13.69
C PHE A 237 12.18 11.71 15.01
N ASP A 238 10.87 11.40 14.96
CA ASP A 238 9.94 11.32 16.10
C ASP A 238 9.81 12.58 16.97
N GLN A 239 10.53 13.63 16.65
CA GLN A 239 10.51 14.90 17.39
C GLN A 239 10.71 16.07 16.43
N THR A 240 10.20 17.25 16.84
CA THR A 240 10.44 18.49 16.08
C THR A 240 11.91 18.88 16.17
N PRO A 241 12.61 19.09 15.04
CA PRO A 241 14.00 19.54 15.05
C PRO A 241 14.10 20.93 15.65
N GLN A 242 15.13 21.16 16.45
CA GLN A 242 15.42 22.46 17.08
C GLN A 242 16.86 22.85 16.78
N LEU A 243 17.04 24.03 16.23
CA LEU A 243 18.34 24.56 15.88
C LEU A 243 18.41 26.07 16.19
N ASN A 244 19.22 26.43 17.18
CA ASN A 244 19.57 27.81 17.54
C ASN A 244 20.94 27.82 18.17
N SER A 245 21.44 29.00 18.63
CA SER A 245 22.75 29.14 19.29
C SER A 245 22.93 28.29 20.55
N SER A 246 21.83 27.90 21.20
CA SER A 246 21.84 27.18 22.49
C SER A 246 21.44 25.70 22.34
N ILE A 247 20.71 25.33 21.26
CA ILE A 247 20.11 24.01 21.09
C ILE A 247 20.43 23.51 19.67
N ASN A 248 21.00 22.32 19.62
CA ASN A 248 21.20 21.56 18.37
C ASN A 248 20.60 20.16 18.53
N LEU A 249 19.31 20.02 18.20
CA LEU A 249 18.53 18.76 18.24
C LEU A 249 18.04 18.42 16.85
N ILE A 250 18.94 17.95 16.00
CA ILE A 250 18.67 17.51 14.63
C ILE A 250 19.37 16.17 14.38
N ASP A 251 18.81 15.35 13.49
CA ASP A 251 19.44 14.09 13.05
C ASP A 251 20.19 14.28 11.73
N GLY A 252 19.82 15.30 10.95
CA GLY A 252 20.55 15.67 9.75
C GLY A 252 20.12 17.00 9.16
N TRP A 253 20.91 17.47 8.19
CA TRP A 253 20.72 18.75 7.55
C TRP A 253 21.40 18.79 6.17
N THR A 254 20.96 19.74 5.35
CA THR A 254 21.63 20.10 4.08
C THR A 254 21.37 21.55 3.72
N ILE A 255 22.23 22.12 2.89
CA ILE A 255 22.05 23.45 2.30
C ILE A 255 21.77 23.29 0.81
N PHE A 256 20.66 23.85 0.37
CA PHE A 256 20.32 23.94 -1.04
C PHE A 256 20.84 25.27 -1.59
N CYS A 257 21.87 25.21 -2.38
CA CYS A 257 22.47 26.38 -3.02
C CYS A 257 22.08 26.48 -4.49
N PRO A 258 21.95 27.70 -5.05
CA PRO A 258 21.51 27.91 -6.45
C PRO A 258 22.36 27.17 -7.49
N PHE A 259 23.66 26.96 -7.23
CA PHE A 259 24.53 26.21 -8.14
C PHE A 259 24.28 24.69 -8.16
N ASN A 260 23.53 24.16 -7.17
CA ASN A 260 23.13 22.75 -7.10
C ASN A 260 21.81 22.49 -7.80
N LEU A 261 21.17 23.54 -8.36
CA LEU A 261 19.92 23.40 -9.09
C LEU A 261 20.13 22.56 -10.36
N THR A 262 19.28 21.59 -10.56
CA THR A 262 19.20 20.83 -11.80
C THR A 262 18.45 21.66 -12.88
N ASN A 263 18.42 21.18 -14.11
CA ASN A 263 17.78 21.88 -15.23
C ASN A 263 16.26 22.09 -15.02
N ASP A 264 15.64 21.37 -14.08
CA ASP A 264 14.23 21.47 -13.73
C ASP A 264 13.93 22.37 -12.52
N ASP A 265 14.94 23.12 -12.04
CA ASP A 265 14.84 24.05 -10.91
C ASP A 265 14.42 23.42 -9.58
N ILE A 266 14.71 22.13 -9.41
CA ILE A 266 14.30 21.37 -8.24
C ILE A 266 15.53 21.02 -7.38
N TYR A 267 15.50 21.39 -6.11
CA TYR A 267 16.41 20.87 -5.09
C TYR A 267 15.97 19.49 -4.65
N ARG A 268 16.87 18.55 -4.55
CA ARG A 268 16.62 17.18 -4.12
C ARG A 268 17.42 16.80 -2.91
N TYR A 269 16.75 16.14 -1.97
CA TYR A 269 17.39 15.52 -0.82
C TYR A 269 16.76 14.17 -0.58
N PHE A 270 17.53 13.25 -0.02
CA PHE A 270 17.02 11.91 0.20
C PHE A 270 17.59 11.35 1.52
N ILE A 271 16.74 10.67 2.28
CA ILE A 271 17.09 9.94 3.49
C ILE A 271 16.95 8.46 3.13
N ASP A 272 18.03 7.70 3.28
CA ASP A 272 18.05 6.31 2.88
C ASP A 272 17.22 5.42 3.82
N ASN A 273 16.91 4.22 3.34
CA ASN A 273 16.09 3.25 4.07
C ASN A 273 16.82 2.57 5.24
N GLN A 274 18.08 2.87 5.48
CA GLN A 274 18.82 2.38 6.66
C GLN A 274 18.62 3.29 7.88
N GLN A 275 18.27 4.55 7.65
CA GLN A 275 18.04 5.53 8.72
C GLN A 275 16.60 5.51 9.26
N THR A 276 15.64 4.98 8.51
CA THR A 276 14.21 5.02 8.84
C THR A 276 13.68 3.87 9.70
N PRO A 277 14.34 2.69 9.82
CA PRO A 277 13.82 1.57 10.56
C PRO A 277 13.62 1.88 12.02
N THR A 278 12.68 1.70 12.73
CA THR A 278 12.40 2.01 14.15
C THR A 278 11.73 3.36 14.40
N HIS A 279 11.63 4.23 13.41
CA HIS A 279 10.99 5.52 13.55
C HIS A 279 9.57 5.51 13.02
N GLN A 280 8.67 6.25 13.70
CA GLN A 280 7.26 6.34 13.31
C GLN A 280 6.95 7.62 12.53
N SER A 281 7.77 8.63 12.71
CA SER A 281 7.59 9.92 12.06
C SER A 281 8.90 10.59 11.71
N LEU A 282 8.84 11.47 10.73
CA LEU A 282 9.92 12.36 10.36
C LEU A 282 9.40 13.79 10.31
N ILE A 283 10.05 14.68 11.02
CA ILE A 283 9.73 16.09 11.02
C ILE A 283 10.91 16.84 10.41
N PHE A 284 10.64 17.67 9.42
CA PHE A 284 11.66 18.48 8.79
C PHE A 284 11.28 19.96 8.78
N GLY A 285 12.27 20.81 8.73
CA GLY A 285 12.13 22.25 8.67
C GLY A 285 12.90 22.84 7.51
N ILE A 286 12.31 23.80 6.83
CA ILE A 286 12.94 24.55 5.74
C ILE A 286 13.03 26.00 6.18
N ARG A 287 14.18 26.63 5.93
CA ARG A 287 14.46 28.04 6.17
C ARG A 287 15.15 28.65 4.96
N GLU A 288 14.73 29.84 4.54
CA GLU A 288 15.44 30.62 3.52
C GLU A 288 16.71 31.19 4.11
N LEU A 289 17.83 31.16 3.36
CA LEU A 289 19.10 31.81 3.73
C LEU A 289 19.12 33.25 3.26
N ASN A 290 19.63 34.14 4.11
CA ASN A 290 19.81 35.53 3.75
C ASN A 290 21.04 35.73 2.82
N SER A 291 21.19 36.93 2.21
CA SER A 291 22.25 37.21 1.26
C SER A 291 23.66 37.02 1.83
N THR A 292 23.87 37.31 3.11
CA THR A 292 25.18 37.11 3.77
C THR A 292 25.48 35.65 4.00
N GLU A 293 24.49 34.85 4.36
CA GLU A 293 24.59 33.39 4.50
C GLU A 293 24.81 32.74 3.13
N ILE A 294 24.10 33.17 2.08
CA ILE A 294 24.30 32.67 0.71
C ILE A 294 25.75 32.92 0.27
N ASN A 295 26.26 34.12 0.47
CA ASN A 295 27.66 34.44 0.13
C ASN A 295 28.64 33.59 0.92
N HIS A 296 28.37 33.32 2.20
CA HIS A 296 29.26 32.56 3.06
C HIS A 296 29.23 31.06 2.76
N TYR A 297 28.03 30.47 2.64
CA TYR A 297 27.85 29.02 2.56
C TYR A 297 27.75 28.49 1.12
N CYS A 298 27.27 29.31 0.18
CA CYS A 298 27.06 28.86 -1.20
C CYS A 298 28.18 29.30 -2.15
N LEU A 299 28.84 30.44 -1.93
CA LEU A 299 29.89 30.92 -2.83
C LEU A 299 31.34 30.57 -2.36
N ASN A 300 31.52 30.38 -1.07
CA ASN A 300 32.83 29.96 -0.53
C ASN A 300 32.83 28.44 -0.31
N ASN A 301 33.50 27.70 -1.16
CA ASN A 301 33.58 26.21 -1.12
C ASN A 301 34.11 25.63 0.21
N SER A 302 34.70 26.42 1.09
CA SER A 302 35.24 25.98 2.38
C SER A 302 34.22 25.87 3.52
N SER A 303 33.00 26.41 3.37
CA SER A 303 32.03 26.53 4.47
C SER A 303 30.83 25.60 4.35
N ILE A 304 30.72 24.80 3.29
CA ILE A 304 29.54 23.93 3.02
C ILE A 304 29.29 22.89 4.12
N ASN A 305 30.32 22.55 4.89
CA ASN A 305 30.22 21.56 5.97
C ASN A 305 29.92 22.17 7.36
N THR A 306 29.69 23.47 7.44
CA THR A 306 29.37 24.12 8.69
C THR A 306 27.88 24.50 8.74
N LEU A 307 27.21 24.13 9.83
CA LEU A 307 25.79 24.33 10.01
C LEU A 307 25.46 25.83 10.22
N PRO A 308 24.58 26.43 9.40
CA PRO A 308 24.16 27.83 9.60
C PRO A 308 23.28 27.98 10.83
N ILE A 309 23.81 28.50 11.93
CA ILE A 309 23.08 28.72 13.16
C ILE A 309 22.71 30.20 13.28
N THR A 310 21.44 30.49 13.59
CA THR A 310 20.95 31.83 13.84
C THR A 310 19.80 31.82 14.83
N ASP A 311 19.73 32.84 15.68
CA ASP A 311 18.59 33.07 16.60
C ASP A 311 17.60 34.11 16.04
N LYS A 312 17.89 34.63 14.83
CA LYS A 312 17.03 35.62 14.18
C LYS A 312 15.98 34.91 13.35
N SER A 313 14.72 35.25 13.53
CA SER A 313 13.66 34.84 12.62
C SER A 313 13.91 35.41 11.24
N ILE A 314 13.85 34.58 10.23
CA ILE A 314 14.01 34.98 8.83
C ILE A 314 12.67 34.77 8.14
N ASN A 315 12.16 35.85 7.56
CA ASN A 315 10.93 35.80 6.76
C ASN A 315 11.26 35.25 5.37
N PHE A 316 10.40 34.39 4.86
CA PHE A 316 10.48 33.94 3.47
C PHE A 316 10.19 35.10 2.53
N THR A 317 11.02 35.29 1.52
CA THR A 317 10.84 36.31 0.49
C THR A 317 10.02 35.76 -0.69
N SER A 318 9.96 34.45 -0.86
CA SER A 318 9.18 33.76 -1.91
C SER A 318 8.53 32.50 -1.37
N ASN A 319 7.41 32.13 -1.95
CA ASN A 319 6.82 30.81 -1.79
C ASN A 319 7.66 29.76 -2.51
N TYR A 320 7.51 28.51 -2.14
CA TYR A 320 8.13 27.35 -2.80
C TYR A 320 7.12 26.23 -2.97
N GLU A 321 7.40 25.32 -3.89
CA GLU A 321 6.62 24.11 -4.07
C GLU A 321 7.36 22.90 -3.49
N LEU A 322 6.62 21.97 -2.93
CA LEU A 322 7.15 20.80 -2.25
C LEU A 322 6.47 19.53 -2.77
N ARG A 323 7.25 18.47 -2.97
CA ARG A 323 6.77 17.12 -3.17
C ARG A 323 7.60 16.15 -2.35
N ILE A 324 6.93 15.20 -1.70
CA ILE A 324 7.56 14.19 -0.87
C ILE A 324 7.06 12.84 -1.36
N TYR A 325 7.98 11.91 -1.55
CA TYR A 325 7.66 10.54 -1.87
C TYR A 325 8.57 9.57 -1.11
N THR A 326 8.09 8.36 -0.93
CA THR A 326 8.85 7.28 -0.34
C THR A 326 9.15 6.23 -1.38
N SER A 327 10.27 5.57 -1.25
CA SER A 327 10.63 4.42 -2.06
C SER A 327 11.20 3.32 -1.19
N GLY A 328 11.21 2.09 -1.71
CA GLY A 328 11.75 0.95 -1.02
C GLY A 328 12.34 -0.05 -2.00
N CYS A 329 13.27 -0.86 -1.53
CA CYS A 329 13.86 -1.96 -2.26
C CYS A 329 13.49 -3.26 -1.57
N TYR A 330 12.94 -4.20 -2.33
CA TYR A 330 12.46 -5.46 -1.81
C TYR A 330 12.96 -6.63 -2.65
N TYR A 331 13.19 -7.76 -2.01
CA TYR A 331 13.48 -9.02 -2.68
C TYR A 331 12.50 -10.10 -2.23
N LEU A 332 12.26 -11.08 -3.10
CA LEU A 332 11.40 -12.21 -2.83
C LEU A 332 12.22 -13.34 -2.20
N ASP A 333 11.85 -13.77 -0.99
CA ASP A 333 12.49 -14.89 -0.32
C ASP A 333 11.96 -16.26 -0.83
N GLU A 334 12.56 -17.35 -0.37
CA GLU A 334 12.17 -18.72 -0.74
C GLU A 334 10.73 -19.08 -0.32
N ASN A 335 10.17 -18.37 0.66
CA ASN A 335 8.81 -18.55 1.13
C ASN A 335 7.80 -17.64 0.42
N ASN A 336 8.20 -16.98 -0.66
CA ASN A 336 7.41 -15.98 -1.39
C ASN A 336 6.98 -14.78 -0.52
N ASN A 337 7.82 -14.36 0.42
CA ASN A 337 7.63 -13.13 1.17
C ASN A 337 8.60 -12.07 0.67
N TRP A 338 8.10 -10.84 0.52
CA TRP A 338 8.93 -9.70 0.22
C TRP A 338 9.68 -9.26 1.47
N LYS A 339 10.99 -9.09 1.34
CA LYS A 339 11.89 -8.62 2.40
C LYS A 339 12.75 -7.47 1.89
N SER A 340 13.31 -6.70 2.81
CA SER A 340 14.20 -5.58 2.50
C SER A 340 15.57 -5.69 3.17
N ASP A 341 15.82 -6.77 3.90
CA ASP A 341 17.06 -6.97 4.64
C ASP A 341 18.26 -6.98 3.69
N GLY A 342 19.28 -6.20 4.00
CA GLY A 342 20.49 -6.13 3.16
C GLY A 342 20.34 -5.38 1.84
N LEU A 343 19.17 -4.74 1.59
CA LEU A 343 18.97 -3.88 0.45
C LEU A 343 19.04 -2.41 0.86
N THR A 344 19.70 -1.61 0.04
CA THR A 344 19.75 -0.16 0.21
C THR A 344 19.15 0.54 -1.00
N VAL A 345 18.35 1.56 -0.77
CA VAL A 345 17.85 2.44 -1.84
C VAL A 345 18.95 3.40 -2.22
N GLY A 346 19.26 3.48 -3.51
CA GLY A 346 20.33 4.35 -4.03
C GLY A 346 19.86 5.77 -4.32
N SER A 347 20.83 6.67 -4.46
CA SER A 347 20.60 8.10 -4.68
C SER A 347 20.09 8.46 -6.08
N LEU A 348 20.20 7.54 -7.06
CA LEU A 348 19.66 7.74 -8.41
C LEU A 348 18.16 7.47 -8.52
N THR A 349 17.52 7.03 -7.42
CA THR A 349 16.08 6.83 -7.37
C THR A 349 15.32 8.12 -7.69
N ASN A 350 14.37 8.02 -8.60
CA ASN A 350 13.54 9.13 -9.06
C ASN A 350 12.08 8.67 -9.28
N HIS A 351 11.26 9.49 -9.94
CA HIS A 351 9.85 9.18 -10.18
C HIS A 351 9.63 8.01 -11.15
N TYR A 352 10.58 7.71 -12.01
CA TYR A 352 10.46 6.73 -13.09
C TYR A 352 11.08 5.40 -12.76
N GLU A 353 12.03 5.41 -11.84
CA GLU A 353 12.84 4.23 -11.52
C GLU A 353 13.30 4.24 -10.06
N THR A 354 13.52 3.06 -9.51
CA THR A 354 14.10 2.87 -8.18
C THR A 354 15.47 2.22 -8.32
N GLU A 355 16.50 2.87 -7.81
CA GLU A 355 17.83 2.27 -7.67
C GLU A 355 17.89 1.44 -6.40
N CYS A 356 18.22 0.17 -6.54
CA CYS A 356 18.43 -0.75 -5.42
C CYS A 356 19.86 -1.28 -5.44
N LEU A 357 20.49 -1.32 -4.28
CA LEU A 357 21.80 -1.89 -4.06
C LEU A 357 21.67 -3.19 -3.28
N SER A 358 22.26 -4.29 -3.80
CA SER A 358 22.12 -5.63 -3.23
C SER A 358 23.45 -6.36 -3.19
N THR A 359 23.59 -7.29 -2.24
CA THR A 359 24.73 -8.23 -2.17
C THR A 359 24.47 -9.56 -2.91
N HIS A 360 23.21 -9.84 -3.29
CA HIS A 360 22.79 -11.11 -3.87
C HIS A 360 21.89 -10.89 -5.10
N LEU A 361 21.68 -11.96 -5.86
CA LEU A 361 20.75 -11.99 -6.99
C LEU A 361 19.52 -12.82 -6.64
N THR A 362 18.34 -12.23 -6.81
CA THR A 362 17.02 -12.86 -6.63
C THR A 362 16.00 -12.13 -7.51
N THR A 363 14.73 -12.21 -7.17
CA THR A 363 13.69 -11.35 -7.75
C THR A 363 13.52 -10.10 -6.88
N PHE A 364 13.62 -8.94 -7.50
CA PHE A 364 13.54 -7.64 -6.84
C PHE A 364 12.34 -6.83 -7.31
N ALA A 365 11.84 -5.98 -6.43
CA ALA A 365 10.81 -4.98 -6.75
C ALA A 365 11.08 -3.68 -6.01
N GLY A 366 10.70 -2.57 -6.62
CA GLY A 366 10.73 -1.26 -6.00
C GLY A 366 9.37 -0.86 -5.45
N GLY A 367 9.32 -0.20 -4.31
CA GLY A 367 8.13 0.45 -3.78
C GLY A 367 8.15 1.95 -4.06
N PHE A 368 6.97 2.54 -4.26
CA PHE A 368 6.84 3.98 -4.47
C PHE A 368 5.48 4.50 -4.00
N ILE A 369 5.51 5.48 -3.13
CA ILE A 369 4.30 6.16 -2.65
C ILE A 369 4.61 7.65 -2.58
N VAL A 370 3.78 8.47 -3.26
CA VAL A 370 3.80 9.91 -3.06
C VAL A 370 2.93 10.24 -1.88
N LEU A 371 3.50 10.92 -0.89
CA LEU A 371 2.78 11.29 0.32
C LEU A 371 1.84 12.46 0.02
N PRO A 372 0.56 12.35 0.40
CA PRO A 372 -0.37 13.46 0.25
C PRO A 372 0.02 14.62 1.17
N GLU A 373 -0.29 15.83 0.74
CA GLU A 373 -0.16 16.99 1.60
C GLU A 373 -1.01 16.82 2.87
N PRO A 374 -0.46 17.07 4.07
CA PRO A 374 -1.26 17.06 5.29
C PRO A 374 -2.35 18.15 5.19
N ILE A 375 -3.59 17.79 5.53
CA ILE A 375 -4.72 18.72 5.45
C ILE A 375 -4.48 19.89 6.40
N ASN A 376 -4.27 21.07 5.84
CA ASN A 376 -4.21 22.30 6.62
C ASN A 376 -5.63 22.75 7.00
N TRP A 377 -6.11 22.28 8.15
CA TRP A 377 -7.45 22.58 8.65
C TRP A 377 -7.72 24.06 8.81
N SER A 378 -6.71 24.84 9.19
CA SER A 378 -6.84 26.29 9.32
C SER A 378 -7.14 26.95 7.96
N TYR A 379 -6.45 26.51 6.90
CA TYR A 379 -6.71 26.93 5.54
C TYR A 379 -8.09 26.49 5.03
N VAL A 380 -8.46 25.23 5.32
CA VAL A 380 -9.77 24.68 4.96
C VAL A 380 -10.90 25.50 5.59
N PHE A 381 -10.81 25.81 6.89
CA PHE A 381 -11.84 26.58 7.59
C PHE A 381 -11.83 28.06 7.18
N ALA A 382 -10.66 28.66 6.95
CA ALA A 382 -10.56 30.04 6.46
C ALA A 382 -11.14 30.22 5.04
N ASN A 383 -11.08 29.19 4.22
CA ASN A 383 -11.58 29.21 2.84
C ASN A 383 -12.91 28.45 2.67
N ALA A 384 -13.55 28.04 3.75
CA ALA A 384 -14.86 27.40 3.77
C ALA A 384 -15.98 28.38 3.42
N ASP A 385 -15.89 29.03 2.26
CA ASP A 385 -16.89 29.99 1.78
C ASP A 385 -17.95 29.25 0.98
N PHE A 386 -19.19 29.28 1.53
CA PHE A 386 -20.37 28.71 0.87
C PHE A 386 -20.58 29.26 -0.53
N MET A 387 -20.33 30.54 -0.75
CA MET A 387 -20.58 31.19 -2.03
C MET A 387 -19.60 30.79 -3.11
N LYS A 388 -18.35 30.47 -2.74
CA LYS A 388 -17.33 29.99 -3.68
C LYS A 388 -17.51 28.50 -4.03
N ASN A 389 -18.01 27.69 -3.09
CA ASN A 389 -18.12 26.24 -3.25
C ASN A 389 -19.57 25.73 -3.14
N LYS A 390 -20.53 26.47 -3.71
CA LYS A 390 -21.97 26.16 -3.63
C LYS A 390 -22.31 24.70 -3.94
N THR A 391 -21.70 24.14 -4.98
CA THR A 391 -21.99 22.77 -5.42
C THR A 391 -21.65 21.76 -4.34
N VAL A 392 -20.46 21.88 -3.71
CA VAL A 392 -20.00 20.97 -2.65
C VAL A 392 -20.91 21.06 -1.42
N TYR A 393 -21.22 22.27 -0.96
CA TYR A 393 -22.09 22.44 0.22
C TYR A 393 -23.53 21.98 -0.06
N LEU A 394 -24.09 22.29 -1.25
CA LEU A 394 -25.41 21.84 -1.64
C LEU A 394 -25.50 20.30 -1.73
N THR A 395 -24.53 19.65 -2.34
CA THR A 395 -24.49 18.19 -2.39
C THR A 395 -24.41 17.57 -0.99
N MET A 396 -23.57 18.11 -0.10
CA MET A 396 -23.47 17.63 1.28
C MET A 396 -24.79 17.83 2.06
N ILE A 397 -25.45 18.98 1.91
CA ILE A 397 -26.74 19.26 2.57
C ILE A 397 -27.81 18.30 2.03
N VAL A 398 -27.93 18.15 0.70
CA VAL A 398 -28.95 17.28 0.09
C VAL A 398 -28.75 15.82 0.49
N THR A 399 -27.50 15.33 0.44
CA THR A 399 -27.21 13.94 0.84
C THR A 399 -27.46 13.72 2.33
N SER A 400 -27.13 14.69 3.18
CA SER A 400 -27.42 14.61 4.62
C SER A 400 -28.94 14.59 4.91
N ILE A 401 -29.74 15.39 4.21
CA ILE A 401 -31.18 15.39 4.35
C ILE A 401 -31.77 14.04 3.91
N ILE A 402 -31.34 13.53 2.76
CA ILE A 402 -31.77 12.21 2.27
C ILE A 402 -31.41 11.12 3.28
N TYR A 403 -30.18 11.14 3.81
CA TYR A 403 -29.76 10.18 4.84
C TYR A 403 -30.63 10.24 6.09
N ILE A 404 -30.95 11.43 6.60
CA ILE A 404 -31.78 11.61 7.78
C ILE A 404 -33.23 11.04 7.50
N ILE A 405 -33.79 11.33 6.33
CA ILE A 405 -35.10 10.82 5.94
C ILE A 405 -35.11 9.27 5.90
N LEU A 406 -34.08 8.69 5.26
CA LEU A 406 -33.95 7.24 5.18
C LEU A 406 -33.70 6.61 6.56
N MET A 407 -32.95 7.25 7.43
CA MET A 407 -32.71 6.78 8.80
C MET A 407 -34.01 6.80 9.62
N ILE A 408 -34.80 7.85 9.52
CA ILE A 408 -36.11 7.94 10.19
C ILE A 408 -37.02 6.84 9.67
N TYR A 409 -37.10 6.63 8.35
CA TYR A 409 -37.87 5.58 7.75
C TYR A 409 -37.42 4.18 8.20
N ALA A 410 -36.12 3.91 8.21
CA ALA A 410 -35.56 2.65 8.69
C ALA A 410 -35.92 2.41 10.17
N ARG A 411 -35.69 3.40 11.03
CA ARG A 411 -36.06 3.32 12.45
C ARG A 411 -37.56 3.03 12.67
N PHE A 412 -38.41 3.64 11.85
CA PHE A 412 -39.84 3.39 11.91
C PHE A 412 -40.18 1.95 11.48
N LYS A 413 -39.51 1.43 10.48
CA LYS A 413 -39.65 0.03 10.05
C LYS A 413 -39.10 -0.94 11.09
N ASP A 414 -37.92 -0.69 11.63
CA ASP A 414 -37.29 -1.52 12.68
C ASP A 414 -38.22 -1.63 13.91
N LYS A 415 -38.83 -0.51 14.33
CA LYS A 415 -39.75 -0.53 15.44
C LYS A 415 -40.99 -1.44 15.18
N LYS A 416 -41.53 -1.37 13.94
CA LYS A 416 -42.61 -2.27 13.54
C LYS A 416 -42.19 -3.72 13.46
N ASP A 417 -40.96 -4.00 13.07
CA ASP A 417 -40.42 -5.35 13.00
C ASP A 417 -40.08 -5.89 14.41
N PHE A 418 -39.62 -5.04 15.32
CA PHE A 418 -39.47 -5.39 16.75
C PHE A 418 -40.83 -5.76 17.41
N GLU A 419 -41.88 -5.06 17.06
CA GLU A 419 -43.23 -5.39 17.53
C GLU A 419 -43.68 -6.77 17.02
N LYS A 420 -43.16 -7.22 15.87
CA LYS A 420 -43.46 -8.56 15.31
C LYS A 420 -42.68 -9.68 15.95
N LEU A 421 -41.47 -9.42 16.43
CA LEU A 421 -40.54 -10.41 16.99
C LEU A 421 -40.67 -10.67 18.50
N GLY A 422 -41.58 -9.98 19.18
CA GLY A 422 -41.78 -10.15 20.61
C GLY A 422 -42.27 -11.56 20.96
N VAL A 423 -41.74 -12.10 22.07
CA VAL A 423 -42.18 -13.36 22.66
C VAL A 423 -43.35 -13.10 23.54
N THR A 424 -44.52 -13.74 23.24
CA THR A 424 -45.74 -13.55 23.99
C THR A 424 -46.02 -14.77 24.84
N PRO A 425 -46.00 -14.67 26.19
CA PRO A 425 -46.55 -15.75 27.02
C PRO A 425 -48.05 -15.85 26.79
N LEU A 426 -48.53 -17.08 26.63
CA LEU A 426 -49.99 -17.29 26.48
C LEU A 426 -50.72 -16.89 27.75
N VAL A 427 -51.87 -16.26 27.58
CA VAL A 427 -52.69 -15.74 28.69
C VAL A 427 -53.22 -16.85 29.61
N ASP A 428 -53.34 -18.06 29.07
CA ASP A 428 -53.84 -19.25 29.77
C ASP A 428 -52.71 -20.11 30.42
N ASN A 429 -51.47 -19.60 30.50
CA ASN A 429 -50.38 -20.25 31.22
C ASN A 429 -50.68 -20.28 32.72
N ASN A 430 -50.65 -21.49 33.32
CA ASN A 430 -50.83 -21.64 34.75
C ASN A 430 -49.51 -21.36 35.48
N LYS A 431 -49.57 -20.64 36.60
CA LYS A 431 -48.40 -20.32 37.42
C LYS A 431 -47.73 -21.54 38.09
N SER A 432 -48.45 -22.63 38.17
CA SER A 432 -47.93 -23.90 38.76
C SER A 432 -47.15 -24.77 37.77
N ASP A 433 -47.19 -24.40 36.48
CA ASP A 433 -46.54 -25.18 35.43
C ASP A 433 -45.06 -24.80 35.35
N HIS A 434 -44.19 -25.82 35.30
CA HIS A 434 -42.74 -25.66 35.41
C HIS A 434 -41.98 -25.91 34.11
N TYR A 435 -42.63 -26.45 33.09
CA TYR A 435 -41.98 -26.70 31.80
C TYR A 435 -42.46 -25.68 30.77
N TYR A 436 -41.49 -25.01 30.14
CA TYR A 436 -41.78 -23.95 29.18
C TYR A 436 -41.35 -24.36 27.78
N TYR A 437 -42.25 -24.23 26.82
CA TYR A 437 -41.95 -24.44 25.41
C TYR A 437 -42.14 -23.15 24.64
N GLN A 438 -41.22 -22.87 23.71
CA GLN A 438 -41.35 -21.77 22.79
C GLN A 438 -41.84 -22.29 21.44
N ILE A 439 -43.00 -21.78 20.98
CA ILE A 439 -43.56 -22.11 19.67
C ILE A 439 -43.35 -20.92 18.75
N LEU A 440 -42.63 -21.16 17.63
CA LEU A 440 -42.43 -20.18 16.57
C LEU A 440 -43.39 -20.50 15.41
N VAL A 441 -44.23 -19.54 15.06
CA VAL A 441 -45.20 -19.68 13.95
C VAL A 441 -44.80 -18.70 12.85
N PHE A 442 -44.47 -19.24 11.68
CA PHE A 442 -44.11 -18.49 10.50
C PHE A 442 -45.31 -18.36 9.58
N THR A 443 -45.72 -17.13 9.30
CA THR A 443 -46.79 -16.86 8.34
C THR A 443 -46.20 -16.59 6.96
N GLY A 444 -46.72 -17.23 5.93
CA GLY A 444 -46.21 -17.14 4.57
C GLY A 444 -46.20 -15.70 4.02
N GLN A 445 -45.34 -15.49 3.00
CA GLN A 445 -45.13 -14.18 2.35
C GLN A 445 -46.10 -13.96 1.16
N ARG A 446 -46.84 -14.97 0.72
CA ARG A 446 -47.74 -14.83 -0.44
C ARG A 446 -48.83 -13.80 -0.16
N THR A 447 -49.38 -13.23 -1.20
CA THR A 447 -50.56 -12.33 -1.10
C THR A 447 -51.70 -13.08 -0.39
N ASN A 448 -52.31 -12.48 0.63
CA ASN A 448 -53.35 -13.06 1.49
C ASN A 448 -52.90 -14.26 2.36
N ALA A 449 -51.64 -14.41 2.65
CA ALA A 449 -51.17 -15.48 3.54
C ALA A 449 -51.46 -15.22 5.03
N GLY A 450 -51.74 -13.97 5.42
CA GLY A 450 -52.17 -13.64 6.79
C GLY A 450 -53.59 -14.08 7.10
N THR A 451 -53.88 -14.31 8.39
CA THR A 451 -55.22 -14.64 8.85
C THR A 451 -55.59 -13.86 10.12
N GLU A 452 -56.86 -13.46 10.23
CA GLU A 452 -57.45 -12.90 11.44
C GLU A 452 -58.29 -13.96 12.21
N SER A 453 -58.34 -15.18 11.68
CA SER A 453 -59.06 -16.29 12.32
C SER A 453 -58.36 -16.74 13.61
N LYS A 454 -59.15 -17.21 14.56
CA LYS A 454 -58.63 -17.80 15.80
C LYS A 454 -57.97 -19.13 15.49
N VAL A 455 -56.67 -19.22 15.77
CA VAL A 455 -55.85 -20.42 15.55
C VAL A 455 -55.66 -21.14 16.88
N TYR A 456 -56.07 -22.39 16.93
CA TYR A 456 -55.95 -23.26 18.09
C TYR A 456 -54.86 -24.31 17.83
N PHE A 457 -54.24 -24.79 18.91
CA PHE A 457 -53.25 -25.86 18.83
C PHE A 457 -53.38 -26.80 20.02
N VAL A 458 -52.83 -27.99 19.87
CA VAL A 458 -52.63 -29.00 20.92
C VAL A 458 -51.17 -29.42 20.85
N LEU A 459 -50.47 -29.43 22.00
CA LEU A 459 -49.14 -29.99 22.09
C LEU A 459 -49.26 -31.44 22.59
N SER A 460 -48.83 -32.41 21.79
CA SER A 460 -48.85 -33.81 22.11
C SER A 460 -47.43 -34.31 22.40
N GLY A 461 -47.21 -34.93 23.53
CA GLY A 461 -46.01 -35.68 23.89
C GLY A 461 -46.22 -37.17 23.76
N ASP A 462 -45.22 -37.96 24.15
CA ASP A 462 -45.31 -39.43 24.10
C ASP A 462 -46.30 -40.04 25.09
N ASN A 463 -46.56 -39.37 26.19
CA ASN A 463 -47.39 -39.90 27.31
C ASN A 463 -48.65 -39.09 27.56
N ASP A 464 -48.74 -37.84 27.11
CA ASP A 464 -49.86 -36.96 27.39
C ASP A 464 -50.01 -35.85 26.31
N GLN A 465 -51.12 -35.16 26.30
CA GLN A 465 -51.40 -34.02 25.40
C GLN A 465 -52.04 -32.87 26.16
N THR A 466 -51.77 -31.63 25.72
CA THR A 466 -52.40 -30.47 26.32
C THR A 466 -53.87 -30.34 25.88
N GLN A 467 -54.64 -29.62 26.66
CA GLN A 467 -55.95 -29.16 26.20
C GLN A 467 -55.82 -28.26 24.97
N VAL A 468 -56.88 -28.07 24.21
CA VAL A 468 -56.90 -27.14 23.06
C VAL A 468 -56.64 -25.73 23.55
N ARG A 469 -55.59 -25.12 23.07
CA ARG A 469 -55.14 -23.77 23.47
C ARG A 469 -55.20 -22.81 22.29
N LEU A 470 -55.52 -21.53 22.57
CA LEU A 470 -55.65 -20.47 21.58
C LEU A 470 -54.34 -19.65 21.51
N PHE A 471 -53.80 -19.49 20.32
CA PHE A 471 -52.80 -18.46 20.14
C PHE A 471 -53.44 -17.08 20.19
N SER A 472 -53.11 -16.31 21.21
CA SER A 472 -53.57 -14.95 21.37
C SER A 472 -52.50 -14.00 21.85
N ASP A 473 -52.52 -12.79 21.38
CA ASP A 473 -51.70 -11.69 21.88
C ASP A 473 -52.62 -10.48 22.10
N PRO A 474 -52.76 -9.99 23.34
CA PRO A 474 -53.64 -8.87 23.62
C PRO A 474 -53.14 -7.53 23.08
N HIS A 475 -51.86 -7.45 22.75
CA HIS A 475 -51.22 -6.20 22.36
C HIS A 475 -50.84 -6.12 20.87
N ARG A 476 -50.90 -7.25 20.14
CA ARG A 476 -50.42 -7.32 18.75
C ARG A 476 -51.35 -8.12 17.85
N LYS A 477 -51.42 -7.74 16.58
CA LYS A 477 -52.03 -8.57 15.55
C LYS A 477 -51.10 -9.71 15.20
N ILE A 478 -51.51 -10.93 15.49
CA ILE A 478 -50.75 -12.16 15.18
C ILE A 478 -51.13 -12.66 13.76
N PHE A 479 -50.33 -13.57 13.21
CA PHE A 479 -50.50 -14.21 11.90
C PHE A 479 -50.62 -13.26 10.73
N GLN A 480 -49.91 -12.14 10.78
CA GLN A 480 -49.84 -11.24 9.63
C GLN A 480 -48.88 -11.80 8.55
N ARG A 481 -49.17 -11.47 7.30
CA ARG A 481 -48.33 -11.88 6.15
C ARG A 481 -46.84 -11.61 6.40
N GLY A 482 -45.98 -12.65 6.22
CA GLY A 482 -44.54 -12.57 6.44
C GLY A 482 -44.14 -12.39 7.91
N GLY A 483 -45.11 -12.51 8.84
CA GLY A 483 -44.82 -12.37 10.28
C GLY A 483 -44.25 -13.65 10.89
N VAL A 484 -43.43 -13.48 11.91
CA VAL A 484 -42.98 -14.55 12.82
C VAL A 484 -43.57 -14.25 14.19
N ASN A 485 -44.38 -15.16 14.70
CA ASN A 485 -44.97 -15.03 16.03
C ASN A 485 -44.34 -16.07 16.96
N SER A 486 -43.85 -15.63 18.10
CA SER A 486 -43.26 -16.48 19.12
C SER A 486 -44.09 -16.49 20.35
N PHE A 487 -44.52 -17.67 20.78
CA PHE A 487 -45.35 -17.87 21.97
C PHE A 487 -44.60 -18.74 22.99
N ILE A 488 -44.75 -18.40 24.29
CA ILE A 488 -44.31 -19.26 25.38
C ILE A 488 -45.52 -19.91 26.00
N ILE A 489 -45.52 -21.22 26.06
CA ILE A 489 -46.50 -22.03 26.74
C ILE A 489 -45.89 -22.67 27.96
N ALA A 490 -46.65 -22.71 29.06
CA ALA A 490 -46.32 -23.46 30.25
C ALA A 490 -47.16 -24.74 30.28
N VAL A 491 -46.59 -25.87 30.69
CA VAL A 491 -47.25 -27.16 30.87
C VAL A 491 -46.77 -27.78 32.15
N PRO A 492 -47.59 -28.63 32.79
CA PRO A 492 -47.26 -29.23 34.09
C PRO A 492 -46.11 -30.26 33.98
N LYS A 493 -46.01 -31.01 32.89
CA LYS A 493 -44.91 -31.96 32.63
C LYS A 493 -44.78 -32.28 31.15
#